data_0e8ac15f83f6c3f87b9b578cfcb28d8b
#
_entry.id   0e8ac15f83f6c3f87b9b578cfcb28d8b
#
_cell.length_a   1.000
_cell.length_b   1.000
_cell.length_c   1.000
_cell.angle_alpha   90.00
_cell.angle_beta   90.00
_cell.angle_gamma   90.00
#
_symmetry.space_group_name_H-M   'P 1'
#
loop_
_entity.id
_entity.type
_entity.pdbx_description
1 polymer ?
#
loop_
_entity_poly.entity_id
_entity_poly.type
_entity_poly.pdbx_seq_one_letter_code
_entity_poly.pdbx_strand_id
1 'polypeptide(L)'
;GWHIECSAMSNRYLGKTIDIHCGGEDLQFPHHENEIAQSEAANGCKFVNYWLHNGFINIDNKKMSKSLGNFFTVREAAAVYGYDCIRMFMLMSHYRSPLNYSGEILMQAKAALERLRTAKSNLEFFIANGRDGELSEADAAFVQGLDQYREKFDAVMDDDFNTADAISVIFEMVRELSLIHI
;
A
#
# COMPACT_ATOMS: atom_id res chain seq x y z
N GLY A 1 -23.90 -8.69 -19.77
CA GLY A 1 -22.45 -8.55 -19.79
C GLY A 1 -21.80 -9.41 -18.71
N TRP A 2 -20.50 -9.38 -18.65
CA TRP A 2 -19.67 -10.19 -17.72
C TRP A 2 -19.90 -9.92 -16.22
N HIS A 3 -20.46 -8.76 -15.84
CA HIS A 3 -20.83 -8.47 -14.44
C HIS A 3 -21.77 -9.50 -13.82
N ILE A 4 -22.61 -10.21 -14.60
CA ILE A 4 -23.44 -11.27 -14.05
C ILE A 4 -22.62 -12.48 -13.56
N GLU A 5 -21.48 -12.73 -14.17
CA GLU A 5 -20.55 -13.79 -13.75
C GLU A 5 -19.98 -13.44 -12.37
N CYS A 6 -19.53 -12.19 -12.17
CA CYS A 6 -19.03 -11.73 -10.89
C CYS A 6 -20.12 -11.75 -9.81
N SER A 7 -21.32 -11.28 -10.11
CA SER A 7 -22.47 -11.32 -9.18
C SER A 7 -22.79 -12.76 -8.76
N ALA A 8 -22.85 -13.69 -9.72
CA ALA A 8 -23.16 -15.11 -9.44
C ALA A 8 -22.03 -15.81 -8.66
N MET A 9 -20.76 -15.56 -9.01
CA MET A 9 -19.62 -16.15 -8.31
C MET A 9 -19.48 -15.60 -6.89
N SER A 10 -19.63 -14.30 -6.71
CA SER A 10 -19.61 -13.67 -5.39
C SER A 10 -20.68 -14.25 -4.48
N ASN A 11 -21.93 -14.34 -4.97
CA ASN A 11 -23.02 -14.92 -4.19
C ASN A 11 -22.75 -16.40 -3.83
N ARG A 12 -22.19 -17.18 -4.76
CA ARG A 12 -21.92 -18.60 -4.54
C ARG A 12 -20.81 -18.87 -3.55
N TYR A 13 -19.70 -18.11 -3.61
CA TYR A 13 -18.47 -18.41 -2.86
C TYR A 13 -18.26 -17.55 -1.64
N LEU A 14 -18.79 -16.32 -1.63
CA LEU A 14 -18.58 -15.34 -0.57
C LEU A 14 -19.86 -15.01 0.21
N GLY A 15 -21.04 -15.39 -0.33
CA GLY A 15 -22.32 -15.11 0.29
C GLY A 15 -23.04 -13.93 -0.35
N LYS A 16 -24.20 -13.58 0.26
CA LYS A 16 -25.09 -12.54 -0.28
C LYS A 16 -24.58 -11.13 -0.07
N THR A 17 -23.80 -10.92 0.99
CA THR A 17 -23.13 -9.66 1.32
C THR A 17 -21.65 -9.94 1.51
N ILE A 18 -20.80 -9.18 0.86
CA ILE A 18 -19.35 -9.27 0.99
C ILE A 18 -18.79 -8.05 1.72
N ASP A 19 -17.69 -8.22 2.44
CA ASP A 19 -17.14 -7.14 3.24
C ASP A 19 -16.47 -6.08 2.36
N ILE A 20 -15.58 -6.49 1.46
CA ILE A 20 -14.80 -5.60 0.62
C ILE A 20 -14.85 -6.08 -0.83
N HIS A 21 -15.15 -5.16 -1.75
CA HIS A 21 -15.04 -5.38 -3.18
C HIS A 21 -14.17 -4.31 -3.81
N CYS A 22 -13.17 -4.75 -4.58
CA CYS A 22 -12.16 -3.85 -5.14
C CYS A 22 -12.10 -3.97 -6.67
N GLY A 23 -11.61 -2.91 -7.32
CA GLY A 23 -11.32 -2.92 -8.74
C GLY A 23 -10.66 -1.63 -9.20
N GLY A 24 -10.34 -1.54 -10.49
CA GLY A 24 -9.91 -0.28 -11.07
C GLY A 24 -11.06 0.75 -11.11
N GLU A 25 -10.73 2.02 -11.15
CA GLU A 25 -11.70 3.11 -11.22
C GLU A 25 -12.63 3.02 -12.44
N ASP A 26 -12.18 2.38 -13.52
CA ASP A 26 -12.95 2.14 -14.75
C ASP A 26 -14.04 1.07 -14.57
N LEU A 27 -13.96 0.25 -13.54
CA LEU A 27 -14.98 -0.74 -13.23
C LEU A 27 -16.14 -0.16 -12.43
N GLN A 28 -16.00 1.01 -11.83
CA GLN A 28 -17.06 1.65 -11.06
C GLN A 28 -18.35 1.74 -11.86
N PHE A 29 -18.23 2.20 -13.10
CA PHE A 29 -19.35 2.23 -14.04
C PHE A 29 -18.91 1.71 -15.43
N PRO A 30 -19.68 0.81 -16.06
CA PRO A 30 -20.97 0.27 -15.60
C PRO A 30 -20.86 -1.04 -14.79
N HIS A 31 -19.66 -1.60 -14.57
CA HIS A 31 -19.51 -2.98 -14.09
C HIS A 31 -20.00 -3.16 -12.64
N HIS A 32 -19.43 -2.44 -11.69
CA HIS A 32 -19.80 -2.56 -10.27
C HIS A 32 -21.23 -2.09 -10.00
N GLU A 33 -21.70 -1.04 -10.67
CA GLU A 33 -23.10 -0.61 -10.56
C GLU A 33 -24.06 -1.71 -11.03
N ASN A 34 -23.74 -2.44 -12.07
CA ASN A 34 -24.53 -3.58 -12.51
C ASN A 34 -24.45 -4.76 -11.53
N GLU A 35 -23.30 -5.01 -10.91
CA GLU A 35 -23.19 -6.05 -9.86
C GLU A 35 -24.07 -5.71 -8.65
N ILE A 36 -24.10 -4.45 -8.22
CA ILE A 36 -25.01 -3.97 -7.16
C ILE A 36 -26.46 -4.24 -7.54
N ALA A 37 -26.87 -3.75 -8.70
CA ALA A 37 -28.25 -3.89 -9.16
C ALA A 37 -28.67 -5.36 -9.25
N GLN A 38 -27.83 -6.24 -9.76
CA GLN A 38 -28.13 -7.68 -9.92
C GLN A 38 -28.16 -8.40 -8.57
N SER A 39 -27.17 -8.17 -7.72
CA SER A 39 -27.03 -8.88 -6.45
C SER A 39 -28.08 -8.44 -5.44
N GLU A 40 -28.35 -7.14 -5.34
CA GLU A 40 -29.35 -6.61 -4.40
C GLU A 40 -30.77 -6.96 -4.83
N ALA A 41 -31.09 -6.90 -6.12
CA ALA A 41 -32.38 -7.33 -6.64
C ALA A 41 -32.61 -8.85 -6.43
N ALA A 42 -31.60 -9.66 -6.59
CA ALA A 42 -31.72 -11.11 -6.41
C ALA A 42 -31.78 -11.55 -4.95
N ASN A 43 -31.06 -10.88 -4.06
CA ASN A 43 -30.88 -11.31 -2.68
C ASN A 43 -31.70 -10.51 -1.66
N GLY A 44 -32.20 -9.33 -2.01
CA GLY A 44 -32.99 -8.46 -1.13
C GLY A 44 -32.16 -7.85 0.03
N CYS A 45 -30.86 -7.77 -0.10
CA CYS A 45 -29.97 -7.21 0.92
C CYS A 45 -28.79 -6.49 0.26
N LYS A 46 -28.08 -5.67 1.04
CA LYS A 46 -26.86 -4.95 0.59
C LYS A 46 -25.82 -5.94 0.07
N PHE A 47 -25.25 -5.65 -1.09
CA PHE A 47 -24.27 -6.51 -1.74
C PHE A 47 -22.87 -6.36 -1.15
N VAL A 48 -22.36 -5.13 -0.97
CA VAL A 48 -20.99 -4.86 -0.53
C VAL A 48 -20.99 -3.83 0.58
N ASN A 49 -20.22 -4.07 1.64
CA ASN A 49 -20.05 -3.12 2.73
C ASN A 49 -19.10 -1.97 2.34
N TYR A 50 -17.96 -2.30 1.75
CA TYR A 50 -16.91 -1.32 1.39
C TYR A 50 -16.43 -1.54 -0.04
N TRP A 51 -16.39 -0.45 -0.80
CA TRP A 51 -15.89 -0.41 -2.17
C TRP A 51 -14.55 0.31 -2.22
N LEU A 52 -13.54 -0.31 -2.86
CA LEU A 52 -12.24 0.31 -3.07
C LEU A 52 -11.94 0.34 -4.57
N HIS A 53 -11.68 1.54 -5.11
CA HIS A 53 -11.31 1.71 -6.52
C HIS A 53 -9.91 2.27 -6.61
N ASN A 54 -9.02 1.53 -7.26
CA ASN A 54 -7.63 1.94 -7.44
C ASN A 54 -7.43 2.68 -8.76
N GLY A 55 -6.48 3.63 -8.73
CA GLY A 55 -6.02 4.32 -9.92
C GLY A 55 -5.25 3.42 -10.87
N PHE A 56 -4.97 3.93 -12.08
CA PHE A 56 -4.22 3.21 -13.11
C PHE A 56 -2.71 3.31 -12.92
N ILE A 57 -2.01 2.34 -13.52
CA ILE A 57 -0.57 2.46 -13.73
C ILE A 57 -0.33 3.07 -15.11
N ASN A 58 0.36 4.21 -15.11
CA ASN A 58 0.86 4.87 -16.30
C ASN A 58 2.34 4.51 -16.51
N ILE A 59 2.81 4.54 -17.74
CA ILE A 59 4.21 4.38 -18.09
C ILE A 59 4.66 5.64 -18.79
N ASP A 60 5.64 6.33 -18.23
CA ASP A 60 6.12 7.61 -18.74
C ASP A 60 4.95 8.58 -19.04
N ASN A 61 4.03 8.70 -18.07
CA ASN A 61 2.83 9.52 -18.14
C ASN A 61 1.82 9.14 -19.24
N LYS A 62 1.93 7.92 -19.78
CA LYS A 62 0.97 7.37 -20.76
C LYS A 62 0.32 6.13 -20.18
N LYS A 63 -0.98 5.97 -20.44
CA LYS A 63 -1.71 4.76 -20.02
C LYS A 63 -1.00 3.51 -20.56
N MET A 64 -0.74 2.55 -19.67
CA MET A 64 -0.19 1.26 -20.08
C MET A 64 -1.20 0.49 -20.92
N SER A 65 -0.81 0.05 -22.11
CA SER A 65 -1.63 -0.83 -22.93
C SER A 65 -0.79 -1.69 -23.87
N LYS A 66 -1.31 -2.89 -24.18
CA LYS A 66 -0.67 -3.81 -25.12
C LYS A 66 -0.58 -3.20 -26.53
N SER A 67 -1.58 -2.42 -26.93
CA SER A 67 -1.63 -1.77 -28.26
C SER A 67 -0.58 -0.68 -28.43
N LEU A 68 -0.13 -0.05 -27.35
CA LEU A 68 0.92 0.97 -27.37
C LEU A 68 2.34 0.37 -27.24
N GLY A 69 2.45 -0.95 -27.05
CA GLY A 69 3.75 -1.63 -26.91
C GLY A 69 4.51 -1.26 -25.63
N ASN A 70 3.87 -0.56 -24.70
CA ASN A 70 4.46 -0.15 -23.42
C ASN A 70 4.00 -1.04 -22.24
N PHE A 71 3.57 -2.27 -22.55
CA PHE A 71 3.13 -3.24 -21.56
C PHE A 71 4.30 -4.11 -21.07
N PHE A 72 4.38 -4.32 -19.76
CA PHE A 72 5.26 -5.30 -19.15
C PHE A 72 4.53 -5.98 -17.99
N THR A 73 5.01 -7.14 -17.61
CA THR A 73 4.46 -7.91 -16.49
C THR A 73 5.15 -7.55 -15.18
N VAL A 74 4.46 -7.77 -14.06
CA VAL A 74 5.08 -7.65 -12.72
C VAL A 74 6.32 -8.56 -12.62
N ARG A 75 6.31 -9.73 -13.26
CA ARG A 75 7.44 -10.67 -13.25
C ARG A 75 8.68 -10.09 -13.96
N GLU A 76 8.49 -9.45 -15.10
CA GLU A 76 9.58 -8.78 -15.84
C GLU A 76 10.15 -7.61 -15.03
N ALA A 77 9.29 -6.78 -14.45
CA ALA A 77 9.73 -5.69 -13.57
C ALA A 77 10.46 -6.24 -12.33
N ALA A 78 9.96 -7.31 -11.72
CA ALA A 78 10.58 -7.93 -10.54
C ALA A 78 11.93 -8.58 -10.84
N ALA A 79 12.15 -9.08 -12.06
CA ALA A 79 13.46 -9.61 -12.48
C ALA A 79 14.55 -8.53 -12.46
N VAL A 80 14.18 -7.25 -12.66
CA VAL A 80 15.12 -6.11 -12.65
C VAL A 80 15.25 -5.47 -11.27
N TYR A 81 14.12 -5.23 -10.59
CA TYR A 81 14.07 -4.40 -9.37
C TYR A 81 13.81 -5.20 -8.09
N GLY A 82 13.33 -6.43 -8.20
CA GLY A 82 12.87 -7.24 -7.06
C GLY A 82 11.41 -6.94 -6.66
N TYR A 83 10.72 -7.94 -6.12
CA TYR A 83 9.32 -7.83 -5.71
C TYR A 83 9.10 -6.81 -4.59
N ASP A 84 10.03 -6.74 -3.63
CA ASP A 84 9.91 -5.80 -2.51
C ASP A 84 9.99 -4.34 -2.97
N CYS A 85 10.83 -4.06 -3.98
CA CYS A 85 10.91 -2.73 -4.58
C CYS A 85 9.61 -2.35 -5.29
N ILE A 86 9.00 -3.28 -6.03
CA ILE A 86 7.71 -3.04 -6.67
C ILE A 86 6.62 -2.82 -5.61
N ARG A 87 6.61 -3.61 -4.55
CA ARG A 87 5.68 -3.41 -3.43
C ARG A 87 5.85 -2.05 -2.78
N MET A 88 7.08 -1.63 -2.52
CA MET A 88 7.39 -0.29 -1.99
C MET A 88 6.88 0.80 -2.93
N PHE A 89 7.15 0.69 -4.24
CA PHE A 89 6.65 1.61 -5.26
C PHE A 89 5.12 1.77 -5.21
N MET A 90 4.38 0.64 -5.11
CA MET A 90 2.92 0.66 -5.02
C MET A 90 2.42 1.36 -3.75
N LEU A 91 3.10 1.15 -2.62
CA LEU A 91 2.70 1.71 -1.32
C LEU A 91 3.10 3.17 -1.11
N MET A 92 4.03 3.71 -1.91
CA MET A 92 4.47 5.11 -1.83
C MET A 92 3.43 6.12 -2.36
N SER A 93 2.34 5.64 -2.92
CA SER A 93 1.21 6.46 -3.36
C SER A 93 -0.09 5.93 -2.78
N HIS A 94 -1.06 6.80 -2.61
CA HIS A 94 -2.40 6.39 -2.23
C HIS A 94 -3.02 5.53 -3.34
N TYR A 95 -3.71 4.44 -3.00
CA TYR A 95 -4.24 3.48 -3.97
C TYR A 95 -5.21 4.07 -5.00
N ARG A 96 -5.92 5.16 -4.65
CA ARG A 96 -6.81 5.87 -5.57
C ARG A 96 -6.09 6.72 -6.61
N SER A 97 -4.81 7.03 -6.36
CA SER A 97 -4.05 7.89 -7.26
C SER A 97 -3.43 7.10 -8.40
N PRO A 98 -3.40 7.64 -9.61
CA PRO A 98 -2.65 7.04 -10.70
C PRO A 98 -1.16 6.94 -10.34
N LEU A 99 -0.56 5.78 -10.62
CA LEU A 99 0.86 5.54 -10.44
C LEU A 99 1.58 5.72 -11.76
N ASN A 100 2.68 6.49 -11.77
CA ASN A 100 3.54 6.58 -12.94
C ASN A 100 4.76 5.67 -12.76
N TYR A 101 4.82 4.61 -13.55
CA TYR A 101 5.96 3.71 -13.59
C TYR A 101 7.06 4.31 -14.48
N SER A 102 8.22 4.55 -13.89
CA SER A 102 9.44 4.89 -14.62
C SER A 102 10.64 4.27 -13.90
N GLY A 103 11.74 4.07 -14.61
CA GLY A 103 12.98 3.56 -14.02
C GLY A 103 13.48 4.45 -12.87
N GLU A 104 13.32 5.76 -13.00
CA GLU A 104 13.71 6.73 -11.97
C GLU A 104 12.88 6.54 -10.68
N ILE A 105 11.56 6.45 -10.78
CA ILE A 105 10.68 6.27 -9.61
C ILE A 105 10.93 4.94 -8.93
N LEU A 106 11.21 3.87 -9.68
CA LEU A 106 11.59 2.59 -9.11
C LEU A 106 12.93 2.62 -8.39
N MET A 107 13.90 3.37 -8.90
CA MET A 107 15.18 3.57 -8.20
C MET A 107 14.99 4.37 -6.91
N GLN A 108 14.08 5.34 -6.86
CA GLN A 108 13.69 6.05 -5.63
C GLN A 108 13.04 5.10 -4.63
N ALA A 109 12.10 4.26 -5.08
CA ALA A 109 11.47 3.23 -4.23
C ALA A 109 12.51 2.24 -3.67
N LYS A 110 13.47 1.82 -4.50
CA LYS A 110 14.57 0.96 -4.07
C LYS A 110 15.44 1.63 -3.00
N ALA A 111 15.84 2.88 -3.20
CA ALA A 111 16.61 3.64 -2.23
C ALA A 111 15.85 3.83 -0.91
N ALA A 112 14.54 4.11 -0.96
CA ALA A 112 13.69 4.19 0.21
C ALA A 112 13.62 2.86 0.99
N LEU A 113 13.43 1.75 0.28
CA LEU A 113 13.43 0.41 0.87
C LEU A 113 14.77 0.06 1.54
N GLU A 114 15.89 0.36 0.87
CA GLU A 114 17.22 0.09 1.43
C GLU A 114 17.50 0.94 2.69
N ARG A 115 17.02 2.17 2.76
CA ARG A 115 17.10 2.98 3.98
C ARG A 115 16.37 2.31 5.15
N LEU A 116 15.18 1.78 4.95
CA LEU A 116 14.42 1.06 5.98
C LEU A 116 15.14 -0.22 6.41
N ARG A 117 15.68 -0.98 5.45
CA ARG A 117 16.45 -2.21 5.71
C ARG A 117 17.72 -1.91 6.52
N THR A 118 18.44 -0.86 6.14
CA THR A 118 19.65 -0.43 6.87
C THR A 118 19.29 -0.01 8.30
N ALA A 119 18.23 0.78 8.49
CA ALA A 119 17.80 1.17 9.83
C ALA A 119 17.43 -0.05 10.69
N LYS A 120 16.67 -1.00 10.13
CA LYS A 120 16.33 -2.25 10.81
C LYS A 120 17.59 -3.04 11.18
N SER A 121 18.54 -3.22 10.24
CA SER A 121 19.77 -3.96 10.47
C SER A 121 20.64 -3.31 11.54
N ASN A 122 20.72 -1.98 11.57
CA ASN A 122 21.42 -1.25 12.62
C ASN A 122 20.78 -1.46 13.98
N LEU A 123 19.47 -1.40 14.08
CA LEU A 123 18.74 -1.69 15.34
C LEU A 123 19.00 -3.12 15.81
N GLU A 124 18.94 -4.11 14.92
CA GLU A 124 19.23 -5.50 15.24
C GLU A 124 20.67 -5.68 15.75
N PHE A 125 21.62 -4.97 15.13
CA PHE A 125 23.02 -4.97 15.58
C PHE A 125 23.16 -4.36 16.98
N PHE A 126 22.53 -3.23 17.26
CA PHE A 126 22.56 -2.60 18.59
C PHE A 126 21.90 -3.47 19.65
N ILE A 127 20.77 -4.11 19.36
CA ILE A 127 20.12 -5.05 20.27
C ILE A 127 21.05 -6.23 20.60
N ALA A 128 21.77 -6.74 19.60
CA ALA A 128 22.66 -7.89 19.80
C ALA A 128 24.00 -7.56 20.52
N ASN A 129 24.48 -6.31 20.39
CA ASN A 129 25.81 -5.89 20.87
C ASN A 129 25.75 -4.75 21.88
N GLY A 130 24.57 -4.26 22.21
CA GLY A 130 24.38 -3.20 23.20
C GLY A 130 24.80 -3.66 24.61
N ARG A 131 25.13 -2.71 25.44
CA ARG A 131 25.42 -2.95 26.86
C ARG A 131 24.26 -2.43 27.67
N ASP A 132 23.91 -3.16 28.73
CA ASP A 132 22.96 -2.67 29.72
C ASP A 132 23.54 -1.42 30.40
N GLY A 133 22.72 -0.39 30.52
CA GLY A 133 23.09 0.87 31.12
C GLY A 133 21.84 1.72 31.43
N GLU A 134 22.06 2.81 32.16
CA GLU A 134 21.01 3.79 32.36
C GLU A 134 20.74 4.57 31.07
N LEU A 135 19.47 4.77 30.76
CA LEU A 135 19.04 5.59 29.62
C LEU A 135 19.42 7.04 29.89
N SER A 136 19.95 7.73 28.89
CA SER A 136 20.05 9.20 28.94
C SER A 136 18.65 9.83 28.98
N GLU A 137 18.56 11.08 29.42
CA GLU A 137 17.28 11.82 29.39
C GLU A 137 16.70 11.89 27.96
N ALA A 138 17.55 12.02 26.96
CA ALA A 138 17.14 12.05 25.55
C ALA A 138 16.58 10.69 25.09
N ASP A 139 17.24 9.59 25.47
CA ASP A 139 16.78 8.24 25.13
C ASP A 139 15.45 7.91 25.83
N ALA A 140 15.34 8.29 27.12
CA ALA A 140 14.10 8.11 27.88
C ALA A 140 12.93 8.90 27.26
N ALA A 141 13.17 10.16 26.88
CA ALA A 141 12.17 10.99 26.20
C ALA A 141 11.77 10.41 24.84
N PHE A 142 12.73 9.89 24.06
CA PHE A 142 12.45 9.23 22.80
C PHE A 142 11.59 7.96 23.00
N VAL A 143 11.98 7.09 23.93
CA VAL A 143 11.21 5.87 24.21
C VAL A 143 9.78 6.18 24.62
N GLN A 144 9.58 7.21 25.47
CA GLN A 144 8.24 7.69 25.84
C GLN A 144 7.46 8.26 24.65
N GLY A 145 8.17 8.82 23.66
CA GLY A 145 7.56 9.38 22.45
C GLY A 145 7.24 8.34 21.36
N LEU A 146 7.65 7.07 21.51
CA LEU A 146 7.46 6.07 20.44
C LEU A 146 6.01 5.80 20.11
N ASP A 147 5.12 5.82 21.10
CA ASP A 147 3.69 5.55 20.90
C ASP A 147 3.04 6.59 19.96
N GLN A 148 3.54 7.83 19.95
CA GLN A 148 3.01 8.87 19.03
C GLN A 148 3.18 8.51 17.55
N TYR A 149 4.26 7.80 17.18
CA TYR A 149 4.45 7.34 15.78
C TYR A 149 3.47 6.25 15.42
N ARG A 150 3.18 5.35 16.37
CA ARG A 150 2.15 4.34 16.18
C ARG A 150 0.77 4.96 16.03
N GLU A 151 0.41 5.89 16.92
CA GLU A 151 -0.87 6.62 16.83
C GLU A 151 -1.01 7.39 15.52
N LYS A 152 0.05 8.08 15.06
CA LYS A 152 0.08 8.75 13.77
C LYS A 152 -0.08 7.76 12.61
N PHE A 153 0.64 6.62 12.66
CA PHE A 153 0.55 5.58 11.64
C PHE A 153 -0.87 5.02 11.56
N ASP A 154 -1.46 4.66 12.69
CA ASP A 154 -2.81 4.11 12.75
C ASP A 154 -3.83 5.15 12.24
N ALA A 155 -3.70 6.41 12.64
CA ALA A 155 -4.60 7.49 12.20
C ALA A 155 -4.60 7.70 10.68
N VAL A 156 -3.43 7.69 10.02
CA VAL A 156 -3.36 7.85 8.56
C VAL A 156 -3.77 6.59 7.81
N MET A 157 -3.57 5.40 8.40
CA MET A 157 -4.06 4.15 7.82
C MET A 157 -5.58 4.02 7.96
N ASP A 158 -6.17 4.53 9.03
CA ASP A 158 -7.62 4.59 9.24
C ASP A 158 -8.29 5.59 8.28
N ASP A 159 -7.55 6.57 7.77
CA ASP A 159 -8.01 7.47 6.72
C ASP A 159 -7.82 6.85 5.34
N ASP A 160 -8.68 5.88 5.03
CA ASP A 160 -8.77 5.26 3.71
C ASP A 160 -7.48 4.59 3.22
N PHE A 161 -6.78 3.90 4.12
CA PHE A 161 -5.53 3.19 3.81
C PHE A 161 -4.45 4.08 3.18
N ASN A 162 -4.20 5.25 3.76
CA ASN A 162 -3.20 6.20 3.26
C ASN A 162 -1.77 5.70 3.55
N THR A 163 -1.33 4.72 2.76
CA THR A 163 -0.01 4.09 2.89
C THR A 163 1.14 5.06 2.61
N ALA A 164 0.93 6.09 1.80
CA ALA A 164 1.96 7.09 1.50
C ALA A 164 2.35 7.88 2.75
N ASP A 165 1.37 8.38 3.49
CA ASP A 165 1.61 9.09 4.75
C ASP A 165 2.06 8.14 5.86
N ALA A 166 1.55 6.91 5.91
CA ALA A 166 2.01 5.89 6.84
C ALA A 166 3.51 5.58 6.68
N ILE A 167 4.00 5.46 5.44
CA ILE A 167 5.43 5.31 5.15
C ILE A 167 6.21 6.56 5.58
N SER A 168 5.66 7.76 5.41
CA SER A 168 6.29 9.01 5.86
C SER A 168 6.47 9.02 7.37
N VAL A 169 5.48 8.58 8.15
CA VAL A 169 5.58 8.43 9.61
C VAL A 169 6.70 7.46 10.01
N ILE A 170 6.85 6.34 9.28
CA ILE A 170 7.95 5.39 9.53
C ILE A 170 9.31 6.07 9.27
N PHE A 171 9.45 6.85 8.19
CA PHE A 171 10.68 7.58 7.92
C PHE A 171 10.98 8.68 8.93
N GLU A 172 9.96 9.35 9.48
CA GLU A 172 10.14 10.28 10.60
C GLU A 172 10.74 9.57 11.81
N MET A 173 10.15 8.46 12.23
CA MET A 173 10.64 7.65 13.35
C MET A 173 12.08 7.17 13.12
N VAL A 174 12.39 6.66 11.93
CA VAL A 174 13.75 6.19 11.57
C VAL A 174 14.77 7.32 11.62
N ARG A 175 14.39 8.53 11.21
CA ARG A 175 15.26 9.70 11.28
C ARG A 175 15.59 10.07 12.73
N GLU A 176 14.59 10.12 13.60
CA GLU A 176 14.78 10.43 15.02
C GLU A 176 15.66 9.37 15.70
N LEU A 177 15.42 8.08 15.42
CA LEU A 177 16.27 6.98 15.88
C LEU A 177 17.74 7.15 15.47
N SER A 178 18.00 7.63 14.25
CA SER A 178 19.35 7.82 13.74
C SER A 178 20.08 8.99 14.42
N LEU A 179 19.36 9.96 14.96
CA LEU A 179 19.92 11.13 15.65
C LEU A 179 20.35 10.82 17.09
N ILE A 180 19.75 9.81 17.73
CA ILE A 180 20.03 9.43 19.11
C ILE A 180 21.31 8.59 19.22
N HIS A 181 21.73 7.91 18.16
CA HIS A 181 22.87 6.97 18.14
C HIS A 181 24.14 7.53 17.46
N ILE A 182 24.22 8.84 17.27
CA ILE A 182 25.44 9.56 16.91
C ILE A 182 25.98 10.23 18.18
#